data_882b76dc2360862dcb847937b6ab0e43
#
_entry.id   882b76dc2360862dcb847937b6ab0e43
#
_cell.length_a   1.000
_cell.length_b   1.000
_cell.length_c   1.000
_cell.angle_alpha   90.00
_cell.angle_beta   90.00
_cell.angle_gamma   90.00
#
_symmetry.space_group_name_H-M   'P 1'
#
loop_
_entity.id
_entity.type
_entity.pdbx_description
1 polymer ?
#
loop_
_entity_poly.entity_id
_entity_poly.type
_entity_poly.pdbx_seq_one_letter_code
_entity_poly.pdbx_strand_id
1 'polypeptide(L)'
;MKLNYPAINVRKNGQIFISFVLDNKRIRLASGKKIGVEIYPNSYPSSERYKIAKILCSEVYNYLLSGGKLDGSINTTNYTELQYLELALENKLKENITKGYKTNLTYVFDEVTRLYKGSKSLSKSIKVFLDKYSSSTSYNTLKKHITVLVNEAIKLGLETNPMKDIKSRKGVAKLHKPFKDIKAILNELEEYNTNLYLCCLITYGCLLRPHREIRELTWGDFSNDMTQINLSGERNKSGKNRIVPVPQFIIDRLVKGRDEHNIFTDSIKPLNECYFKTLWSRFKSVSKVLQEDQTLYSFRHSGAIDVYSRTKDLNKLQTVMGHSSLNVSLTYLRGLEVTRLSVSDMPSL
;
A
#
# COMPACT_ATOMS: atom_id res chain seq x y z
N MET A 1 23.72 36.94 18.45
CA MET A 1 22.51 36.71 19.27
C MET A 1 22.76 37.23 20.68
N LYS A 2 22.01 38.21 21.15
CA LYS A 2 22.04 38.67 22.55
C LYS A 2 20.87 38.00 23.28
N LEU A 3 21.18 36.99 24.13
CA LEU A 3 20.20 36.22 24.87
C LEU A 3 20.59 36.21 26.36
N ASN A 4 19.68 36.63 27.25
CA ASN A 4 19.84 36.44 28.68
C ASN A 4 19.04 35.25 29.18
N TYR A 5 19.48 34.64 30.29
CA TYR A 5 18.75 33.51 30.89
C TYR A 5 17.33 33.95 31.29
N PRO A 6 16.27 33.15 31.00
CA PRO A 6 14.91 33.53 31.33
C PRO A 6 14.64 33.69 32.83
N ALA A 7 13.97 34.78 33.22
CA ALA A 7 13.52 35.03 34.59
C ALA A 7 12.07 34.57 34.78
N ILE A 8 11.78 33.98 35.93
CA ILE A 8 10.43 33.56 36.31
C ILE A 8 9.68 34.76 36.92
N ASN A 9 8.46 34.97 36.46
CA ASN A 9 7.57 36.04 36.91
C ASN A 9 6.20 35.46 37.31
N VAL A 10 5.61 36.01 38.39
CA VAL A 10 4.30 35.59 38.89
C VAL A 10 3.34 36.76 38.73
N ARG A 11 2.18 36.55 38.15
CA ARG A 11 1.08 37.50 38.05
C ARG A 11 0.30 37.59 39.37
N LYS A 12 -0.45 38.67 39.57
CA LYS A 12 -1.32 38.84 40.75
C LYS A 12 -2.33 37.70 40.96
N ASN A 13 -2.71 37.00 39.90
CA ASN A 13 -3.62 35.86 39.91
C ASN A 13 -2.90 34.51 40.14
N GLY A 14 -1.62 34.50 40.52
CA GLY A 14 -0.83 33.29 40.75
C GLY A 14 -0.38 32.52 39.50
N GLN A 15 -0.64 33.06 38.29
CA GLN A 15 -0.11 32.48 37.07
C GLN A 15 1.36 32.80 36.87
N ILE A 16 2.15 31.86 36.40
CA ILE A 16 3.58 32.00 36.15
C ILE A 16 3.83 32.14 34.64
N PHE A 17 4.80 32.99 34.33
CA PHE A 17 5.40 33.10 32.99
C PHE A 17 6.91 33.36 33.12
N ILE A 18 7.66 32.96 32.10
CA ILE A 18 9.08 33.29 32.00
C ILE A 18 9.26 34.53 31.09
N SER A 19 10.28 35.35 31.33
CA SER A 19 10.62 36.48 30.48
C SER A 19 12.12 36.57 30.25
N PHE A 20 12.52 36.90 29.04
CA PHE A 20 13.91 37.06 28.62
C PHE A 20 14.02 38.08 27.49
N VAL A 21 15.23 38.52 27.21
CA VAL A 21 15.53 39.41 26.08
C VAL A 21 16.25 38.61 25.00
N LEU A 22 15.74 38.67 23.80
CA LEU A 22 16.33 38.07 22.60
C LEU A 22 16.48 39.20 21.55
N ASP A 23 17.71 39.48 21.13
CA ASP A 23 18.05 40.51 20.15
C ASP A 23 17.34 41.83 20.41
N ASN A 24 17.47 42.33 21.64
CA ASN A 24 16.88 43.58 22.18
C ASN A 24 15.34 43.59 22.28
N LYS A 25 14.65 42.47 22.04
CA LYS A 25 13.20 42.34 22.24
C LYS A 25 12.89 41.52 23.50
N ARG A 26 12.03 42.07 24.37
CA ARG A 26 11.55 41.36 25.55
C ARG A 26 10.44 40.39 25.19
N ILE A 27 10.65 39.10 25.48
CA ILE A 27 9.73 38.01 25.19
C ILE A 27 9.18 37.42 26.48
N ARG A 28 7.92 36.96 26.46
CA ARG A 28 7.24 36.34 27.59
C ARG A 28 6.58 35.06 27.13
N LEU A 29 6.83 33.93 27.86
CA LEU A 29 6.25 32.63 27.58
C LEU A 29 5.59 32.09 28.84
N ALA A 30 4.37 31.53 28.71
CA ALA A 30 3.67 30.85 29.79
C ALA A 30 3.72 29.33 29.67
N SER A 31 4.26 28.79 28.57
CA SER A 31 4.40 27.37 28.30
C SER A 31 5.51 27.09 27.28
N GLY A 32 5.89 25.85 27.13
CA GLY A 32 6.87 25.37 26.18
C GLY A 32 6.36 25.27 24.71
N LYS A 33 5.10 25.54 24.44
CA LYS A 33 4.47 25.37 23.13
C LYS A 33 5.24 26.00 21.97
N LYS A 34 5.84 27.21 22.21
CA LYS A 34 6.60 27.93 21.17
C LYS A 34 7.97 27.32 20.84
N ILE A 35 8.43 26.38 21.63
CA ILE A 35 9.67 25.63 21.39
C ILE A 35 9.41 24.13 21.19
N GLY A 36 8.14 23.75 20.97
CA GLY A 36 7.75 22.37 20.68
C GLY A 36 7.81 21.38 21.86
N VAL A 37 7.86 21.88 23.12
CA VAL A 37 7.89 21.00 24.31
C VAL A 37 6.61 21.12 25.14
N GLU A 38 6.13 20.00 25.67
CA GLU A 38 4.90 19.92 26.47
C GLU A 38 5.16 20.31 27.95
N ILE A 39 5.62 21.54 28.20
CA ILE A 39 5.84 22.08 29.53
C ILE A 39 4.85 23.22 29.77
N TYR A 40 3.91 22.98 30.71
CA TYR A 40 2.81 23.92 31.04
C TYR A 40 2.81 24.23 32.54
N PRO A 41 3.62 25.16 33.06
CA PRO A 41 3.70 25.41 34.50
C PRO A 41 2.37 25.67 35.17
N ASN A 42 1.44 26.37 34.46
CA ASN A 42 0.14 26.75 35.00
C ASN A 42 -0.88 25.59 35.08
N SER A 43 -0.57 24.45 34.50
CA SER A 43 -1.41 23.21 34.61
C SER A 43 -1.12 22.44 35.90
N TYR A 44 -0.09 22.82 36.67
CA TYR A 44 0.29 22.18 37.93
C TYR A 44 -0.26 22.95 39.16
N PRO A 45 -0.38 22.26 40.31
CA PRO A 45 -0.70 22.94 41.58
C PRO A 45 0.25 24.09 41.90
N SER A 46 -0.22 25.11 42.62
CA SER A 46 0.55 26.32 42.89
C SER A 46 1.93 26.07 43.50
N SER A 47 2.05 25.03 44.33
CA SER A 47 3.32 24.62 45.00
C SER A 47 4.35 24.10 43.99
N GLU A 48 3.95 23.57 42.84
CA GLU A 48 4.84 22.94 41.87
C GLU A 48 5.16 23.87 40.69
N ARG A 49 4.33 24.87 40.43
CA ARG A 49 4.44 25.76 39.26
C ARG A 49 5.82 26.38 39.10
N TYR A 50 6.41 26.79 40.20
CA TYR A 50 7.72 27.42 40.17
C TYR A 50 8.84 26.44 39.77
N LYS A 51 8.76 25.17 40.23
CA LYS A 51 9.67 24.08 39.84
C LYS A 51 9.58 23.79 38.35
N ILE A 52 8.36 23.67 37.83
CA ILE A 52 8.12 23.41 36.40
C ILE A 52 8.53 24.60 35.53
N ALA A 53 8.36 25.86 36.04
CA ALA A 53 8.83 27.06 35.35
C ALA A 53 10.37 27.10 35.26
N LYS A 54 11.11 26.62 36.25
CA LYS A 54 12.58 26.47 36.16
C LYS A 54 12.99 25.55 35.02
N ILE A 55 12.29 24.42 34.86
CA ILE A 55 12.53 23.48 33.75
C ILE A 55 12.26 24.21 32.43
N LEU A 56 11.15 24.94 32.32
CA LEU A 56 10.83 25.71 31.13
C LEU A 56 11.91 26.75 30.80
N CYS A 57 12.48 27.42 31.82
CA CYS A 57 13.59 28.35 31.61
C CYS A 57 14.80 27.69 30.99
N SER A 58 15.19 26.52 31.51
CA SER A 58 16.34 25.75 31.03
C SER A 58 16.12 25.31 29.58
N GLU A 59 14.96 24.71 29.31
CA GLU A 59 14.62 24.21 27.98
C GLU A 59 14.59 25.35 26.95
N VAL A 60 13.93 26.49 27.26
CA VAL A 60 13.89 27.65 26.37
C VAL A 60 15.29 28.22 26.13
N TYR A 61 16.11 28.30 27.17
CA TYR A 61 17.47 28.81 27.03
C TYR A 61 18.34 27.94 26.15
N ASN A 62 18.35 26.62 26.40
CA ASN A 62 19.10 25.63 25.63
C ASN A 62 18.63 25.58 24.19
N TYR A 63 17.31 25.59 23.96
CA TYR A 63 16.71 25.58 22.63
C TYR A 63 17.16 26.82 21.80
N LEU A 64 17.15 28.00 22.41
CA LEU A 64 17.58 29.23 21.74
C LEU A 64 19.09 29.28 21.51
N LEU A 65 19.90 28.74 22.46
CA LEU A 65 21.36 28.62 22.27
C LEU A 65 21.72 27.66 21.13
N SER A 66 20.96 26.63 20.95
CA SER A 66 21.14 25.69 19.81
C SER A 66 20.63 26.24 18.50
N GLY A 67 20.15 27.50 18.48
CA GLY A 67 19.68 28.17 17.24
C GLY A 67 18.18 28.00 16.95
N GLY A 68 17.39 27.50 17.91
CA GLY A 68 15.94 27.37 17.79
C GLY A 68 15.22 28.72 17.70
N LYS A 69 14.07 28.79 17.04
CA LYS A 69 13.21 29.97 16.92
C LYS A 69 11.92 29.79 17.70
N LEU A 70 11.41 30.90 18.28
CA LEU A 70 10.23 30.90 19.17
C LEU A 70 8.88 30.65 18.46
N ASP A 71 8.85 30.56 17.17
CA ASP A 71 7.68 30.24 16.38
C ASP A 71 7.48 28.71 16.23
N GLY A 72 8.31 27.90 16.90
CA GLY A 72 8.33 26.45 16.76
C GLY A 72 9.05 25.97 15.49
N SER A 73 9.56 26.89 14.69
CA SER A 73 10.47 26.56 13.63
C SER A 73 11.85 26.30 14.25
N ILE A 74 12.24 25.04 14.32
CA ILE A 74 13.66 24.67 14.46
C ILE A 74 14.40 25.45 13.37
N ASN A 75 15.60 25.97 13.63
CA ASN A 75 16.49 26.43 12.57
C ASN A 75 16.55 25.27 11.57
N THR A 76 15.68 25.28 10.59
CA THR A 76 15.88 24.49 9.41
C THR A 76 17.19 25.01 8.86
N THR A 77 18.27 24.23 8.96
CA THR A 77 19.31 24.30 7.95
C THR A 77 18.52 24.58 6.69
N ASN A 78 18.83 25.63 5.93
CA ASN A 78 18.10 26.02 4.73
C ASN A 78 18.23 24.87 3.72
N TYR A 79 17.51 23.75 4.00
CA TYR A 79 17.47 22.62 3.11
C TYR A 79 16.79 23.08 1.83
N THR A 80 17.39 22.76 0.71
CA THR A 80 16.74 22.88 -0.59
C THR A 80 15.54 21.93 -0.64
N GLU A 81 14.57 22.20 -1.52
CA GLU A 81 13.43 21.30 -1.75
C GLU A 81 13.88 19.83 -1.94
N LEU A 82 15.02 19.64 -2.62
CA LEU A 82 15.58 18.31 -2.88
C LEU A 82 16.13 17.64 -1.60
N GLN A 83 16.79 18.38 -0.72
CA GLN A 83 17.30 17.87 0.56
C GLN A 83 16.16 17.44 1.49
N TYR A 84 15.03 18.17 1.51
CA TYR A 84 13.84 17.72 2.22
C TYR A 84 13.29 16.40 1.65
N LEU A 85 13.31 16.24 0.34
CA LEU A 85 12.85 15.02 -0.29
C LEU A 85 13.80 13.83 -0.01
N GLU A 86 15.10 14.08 0.07
CA GLU A 86 16.14 13.10 0.45
C GLU A 86 15.94 12.59 1.87
N LEU A 87 15.80 13.51 2.85
CA LEU A 87 15.48 13.18 4.24
C LEU A 87 14.16 12.40 4.36
N ALA A 88 13.15 12.77 3.57
CA ALA A 88 11.88 12.05 3.51
C ALA A 88 12.06 10.61 3.00
N LEU A 89 12.89 10.41 1.99
CA LEU A 89 13.22 9.06 1.51
C LEU A 89 13.93 8.25 2.58
N GLU A 90 14.97 8.80 3.22
CA GLU A 90 15.69 8.13 4.30
C GLU A 90 14.77 7.66 5.43
N ASN A 91 13.84 8.53 5.87
CA ASN A 91 12.86 8.18 6.90
C ASN A 91 11.96 7.02 6.43
N LYS A 92 11.45 7.08 5.19
CA LYS A 92 10.60 6.02 4.63
C LYS A 92 11.35 4.70 4.47
N LEU A 93 12.63 4.70 4.15
CA LEU A 93 13.43 3.48 4.03
C LEU A 93 13.72 2.80 5.37
N LYS A 94 13.67 3.54 6.50
CA LYS A 94 13.78 3.00 7.86
C LYS A 94 12.49 2.29 8.32
N GLU A 95 11.34 2.60 7.70
CA GLU A 95 10.06 1.97 8.03
C GLU A 95 10.02 0.48 7.64
N ASN A 96 9.18 -0.30 8.34
CA ASN A 96 8.93 -1.71 8.01
C ASN A 96 7.99 -1.83 6.79
N ILE A 97 8.51 -1.53 5.62
CA ILE A 97 7.81 -1.61 4.33
C ILE A 97 8.49 -2.64 3.42
N THR A 98 7.73 -3.19 2.46
CA THR A 98 8.24 -4.24 1.56
C THR A 98 9.42 -3.76 0.72
N LYS A 99 10.35 -4.68 0.41
CA LYS A 99 11.52 -4.40 -0.45
C LYS A 99 11.11 -3.75 -1.79
N GLY A 100 10.07 -4.27 -2.45
CA GLY A 100 9.59 -3.71 -3.72
C GLY A 100 9.06 -2.28 -3.57
N TYR A 101 8.42 -1.94 -2.43
CA TYR A 101 7.97 -0.58 -2.20
C TYR A 101 9.15 0.37 -1.94
N LYS A 102 10.18 -0.07 -1.20
CA LYS A 102 11.44 0.68 -1.02
C LYS A 102 12.07 0.99 -2.38
N THR A 103 12.22 -0.03 -3.24
CA THR A 103 12.76 0.14 -4.60
C THR A 103 11.96 1.18 -5.42
N ASN A 104 10.62 1.15 -5.33
CA ASN A 104 9.79 2.13 -6.04
C ASN A 104 9.97 3.56 -5.51
N LEU A 105 10.09 3.76 -4.19
CA LEU A 105 10.34 5.07 -3.60
C LEU A 105 11.71 5.60 -4.01
N THR A 106 12.76 4.77 -3.97
CA THR A 106 14.11 5.14 -4.44
C THR A 106 14.09 5.50 -5.92
N TYR A 107 13.46 4.69 -6.76
CA TYR A 107 13.34 4.96 -8.20
C TYR A 107 12.72 6.33 -8.50
N VAL A 108 11.59 6.68 -7.86
CA VAL A 108 10.95 7.98 -8.13
C VAL A 108 11.80 9.14 -7.61
N PHE A 109 12.50 8.96 -6.49
CA PHE A 109 13.42 9.95 -5.95
C PHE A 109 14.59 10.21 -6.91
N ASP A 110 15.26 9.14 -7.40
CA ASP A 110 16.41 9.22 -8.30
C ASP A 110 16.04 9.94 -9.61
N GLU A 111 14.92 9.57 -10.21
CA GLU A 111 14.45 10.20 -11.45
C GLU A 111 14.08 11.68 -11.28
N VAL A 112 13.42 12.03 -10.16
CA VAL A 112 13.09 13.42 -9.84
C VAL A 112 14.37 14.23 -9.57
N THR A 113 15.33 13.65 -8.83
CA THR A 113 16.63 14.28 -8.54
C THR A 113 17.42 14.57 -9.82
N ARG A 114 17.45 13.62 -10.74
CA ARG A 114 18.12 13.79 -12.03
C ARG A 114 17.56 14.99 -12.82
N LEU A 115 16.24 15.16 -12.81
CA LEU A 115 15.57 16.27 -13.49
C LEU A 115 15.69 17.59 -12.73
N TYR A 116 15.77 17.55 -11.40
CA TYR A 116 15.91 18.74 -10.57
C TYR A 116 17.23 19.48 -10.82
N LYS A 117 18.32 18.76 -11.06
CA LYS A 117 19.63 19.36 -11.37
C LYS A 117 19.58 20.34 -12.55
N GLY A 118 18.70 20.11 -13.52
CA GLY A 118 18.52 21.00 -14.68
C GLY A 118 17.47 22.10 -14.46
N SER A 119 16.45 21.89 -13.65
CA SER A 119 15.30 22.82 -13.52
C SER A 119 15.33 23.67 -12.27
N LYS A 120 16.03 23.23 -11.19
CA LYS A 120 16.06 23.82 -9.84
C LYS A 120 14.67 24.08 -9.24
N SER A 121 13.65 23.34 -9.70
CA SER A 121 12.27 23.40 -9.22
C SER A 121 11.71 21.99 -9.07
N LEU A 122 11.31 21.62 -7.87
CA LEU A 122 10.79 20.29 -7.56
C LEU A 122 9.47 20.00 -8.28
N SER A 123 8.54 20.97 -8.26
CA SER A 123 7.25 20.84 -8.94
C SER A 123 7.40 20.60 -10.45
N LYS A 124 8.31 21.37 -11.10
CA LYS A 124 8.59 21.24 -12.53
C LYS A 124 9.23 19.88 -12.85
N SER A 125 10.18 19.43 -12.02
CA SER A 125 10.86 18.14 -12.19
C SER A 125 9.91 16.96 -12.04
N ILE A 126 9.03 17.00 -11.04
CA ILE A 126 7.99 15.99 -10.83
C ILE A 126 7.04 15.91 -12.03
N LYS A 127 6.59 17.06 -12.54
CA LYS A 127 5.70 17.11 -13.69
C LYS A 127 6.36 16.50 -14.92
N VAL A 128 7.58 16.90 -15.26
CA VAL A 128 8.35 16.35 -16.38
C VAL A 128 8.57 14.85 -16.25
N PHE A 129 8.86 14.36 -15.03
CA PHE A 129 8.99 12.93 -14.77
C PHE A 129 7.69 12.16 -15.03
N LEU A 130 6.59 12.64 -14.48
CA LEU A 130 5.29 11.97 -14.62
C LEU A 130 4.77 12.00 -16.07
N ASP A 131 5.04 13.06 -16.82
CA ASP A 131 4.58 13.23 -18.21
C ASP A 131 5.28 12.29 -19.20
N LYS A 132 6.37 11.63 -18.81
CA LYS A 132 6.97 10.53 -19.58
C LYS A 132 6.05 9.31 -19.72
N TYR A 133 5.07 9.16 -18.84
CA TYR A 133 4.20 7.98 -18.79
C TYR A 133 2.86 8.25 -19.45
N SER A 134 2.61 7.64 -20.61
CA SER A 134 1.33 7.70 -21.33
C SER A 134 0.22 6.95 -20.59
N SER A 135 0.54 5.81 -19.94
CA SER A 135 -0.41 5.01 -19.17
C SER A 135 -0.89 5.74 -17.93
N SER A 136 -2.20 6.00 -17.81
CA SER A 136 -2.82 6.58 -16.61
C SER A 136 -2.55 5.77 -15.34
N THR A 137 -2.48 4.45 -15.45
CA THR A 137 -2.17 3.55 -14.31
C THR A 137 -0.75 3.77 -13.81
N SER A 138 0.24 3.77 -14.71
CA SER A 138 1.64 4.01 -14.37
C SER A 138 1.84 5.42 -13.81
N TYR A 139 1.31 6.42 -14.48
CA TYR A 139 1.32 7.82 -14.03
C TYR A 139 0.76 7.95 -12.60
N ASN A 140 -0.43 7.43 -12.34
CA ASN A 140 -1.08 7.54 -11.03
C ASN A 140 -0.34 6.75 -9.94
N THR A 141 0.28 5.62 -10.27
CA THR A 141 1.08 4.83 -9.33
C THR A 141 2.33 5.59 -8.91
N LEU A 142 3.07 6.12 -9.87
CA LEU A 142 4.28 6.92 -9.60
C LEU A 142 3.95 8.21 -8.87
N LYS A 143 2.86 8.88 -9.26
CA LYS A 143 2.35 10.05 -8.54
C LYS A 143 2.08 9.74 -7.06
N LYS A 144 1.48 8.58 -6.73
CA LYS A 144 1.25 8.16 -5.33
C LYS A 144 2.57 8.01 -4.57
N HIS A 145 3.59 7.39 -5.18
CA HIS A 145 4.90 7.23 -4.54
C HIS A 145 5.55 8.59 -4.25
N ILE A 146 5.53 9.52 -5.21
CA ILE A 146 6.03 10.88 -5.02
C ILE A 146 5.24 11.60 -3.94
N THR A 147 3.90 11.48 -3.95
CA THR A 147 3.05 12.12 -2.93
C THR A 147 3.42 11.66 -1.52
N VAL A 148 3.78 10.38 -1.33
CA VAL A 148 4.23 9.87 -0.02
C VAL A 148 5.52 10.55 0.42
N LEU A 149 6.51 10.70 -0.47
CA LEU A 149 7.77 11.39 -0.16
C LEU A 149 7.55 12.90 0.11
N VAL A 150 6.74 13.55 -0.71
CA VAL A 150 6.42 14.98 -0.54
C VAL A 150 5.67 15.24 0.77
N ASN A 151 4.71 14.40 1.13
CA ASN A 151 4.00 14.55 2.41
C ASN A 151 4.94 14.37 3.60
N GLU A 152 5.91 13.46 3.52
CA GLU A 152 6.93 13.31 4.55
C GLU A 152 7.87 14.52 4.58
N ALA A 153 8.30 15.05 3.43
CA ALA A 153 9.11 16.25 3.31
C ALA A 153 8.41 17.49 3.92
N ILE A 154 7.08 17.62 3.72
CA ILE A 154 6.29 18.69 4.34
C ILE A 154 6.28 18.56 5.87
N LYS A 155 6.17 17.36 6.43
CA LYS A 155 6.29 17.15 7.88
C LYS A 155 7.66 17.55 8.41
N LEU A 156 8.71 17.40 7.60
CA LEU A 156 10.08 17.77 7.94
C LEU A 156 10.36 19.27 7.77
N GLY A 157 9.42 20.05 7.20
CA GLY A 157 9.53 21.49 7.08
C GLY A 157 9.55 22.04 5.66
N LEU A 158 9.30 21.24 4.63
CA LEU A 158 9.10 21.77 3.27
C LEU A 158 7.86 22.67 3.25
N GLU A 159 8.05 23.98 3.02
CA GLU A 159 6.98 24.97 3.14
C GLU A 159 5.96 24.91 2.01
N THR A 160 6.40 24.59 0.79
CA THR A 160 5.54 24.53 -0.39
C THR A 160 5.24 23.11 -0.79
N ASN A 161 3.99 22.83 -1.17
CA ASN A 161 3.62 21.52 -1.69
C ASN A 161 3.82 21.47 -3.21
N PRO A 162 4.89 20.82 -3.71
CA PRO A 162 5.17 20.74 -5.14
C PRO A 162 4.16 19.89 -5.94
N MET A 163 3.26 19.17 -5.23
CA MET A 163 2.23 18.31 -5.84
C MET A 163 0.87 19.00 -5.97
N LYS A 164 0.72 20.26 -5.50
CA LYS A 164 -0.58 20.96 -5.40
C LYS A 164 -1.38 20.94 -6.70
N ASP A 165 -0.72 21.21 -7.83
CA ASP A 165 -1.37 21.35 -9.13
C ASP A 165 -1.28 20.07 -10.00
N ILE A 166 -0.69 18.98 -9.48
CA ILE A 166 -0.51 17.73 -10.21
C ILE A 166 -1.72 16.82 -9.96
N LYS A 167 -2.66 16.81 -10.91
CA LYS A 167 -3.89 16.01 -10.84
C LYS A 167 -3.64 14.57 -11.26
N SER A 168 -4.45 13.64 -10.74
CA SER A 168 -4.48 12.26 -11.22
C SER A 168 -5.15 12.18 -12.58
N ARG A 169 -4.70 11.26 -13.45
CA ARG A 169 -5.32 11.00 -14.76
C ARG A 169 -6.45 9.99 -14.58
N LYS A 170 -7.57 10.21 -15.26
CA LYS A 170 -8.67 9.25 -15.33
C LYS A 170 -8.18 7.99 -16.07
N GLY A 171 -8.22 6.86 -15.40
CA GLY A 171 -7.84 5.57 -15.97
C GLY A 171 -9.09 4.76 -16.31
N VAL A 172 -9.02 4.02 -17.42
CA VAL A 172 -10.00 2.98 -17.73
C VAL A 172 -9.46 1.68 -17.13
N ALA A 173 -10.23 1.05 -16.23
CA ALA A 173 -9.85 -0.24 -15.68
C ALA A 173 -9.89 -1.31 -16.79
N LYS A 174 -8.74 -1.89 -17.12
CA LYS A 174 -8.71 -3.10 -17.94
C LYS A 174 -9.15 -4.27 -17.07
N LEU A 175 -10.29 -4.83 -17.40
CA LEU A 175 -10.78 -6.05 -16.77
C LEU A 175 -10.12 -7.25 -17.46
N HIS A 176 -9.78 -8.28 -16.70
CA HIS A 176 -9.39 -9.57 -17.26
C HIS A 176 -10.62 -10.19 -17.90
N LYS A 177 -10.59 -10.43 -19.21
CA LYS A 177 -11.71 -11.07 -19.90
C LYS A 177 -11.90 -12.51 -19.42
N PRO A 178 -13.12 -12.94 -19.04
CA PRO A 178 -13.39 -14.33 -18.71
C PRO A 178 -13.23 -15.20 -19.97
N PHE A 179 -13.02 -16.49 -19.74
CA PHE A 179 -13.04 -17.47 -20.83
C PHE A 179 -14.48 -17.81 -21.20
N LYS A 180 -14.77 -17.86 -22.50
CA LYS A 180 -16.06 -18.35 -23.01
C LYS A 180 -16.14 -19.87 -22.89
N ASP A 181 -15.05 -20.54 -23.26
CA ASP A 181 -14.89 -22.00 -23.12
C ASP A 181 -13.70 -22.30 -22.23
N ILE A 182 -13.99 -22.57 -20.96
CA ILE A 182 -12.97 -22.89 -19.96
C ILE A 182 -12.35 -24.28 -20.22
N LYS A 183 -13.12 -25.22 -20.79
CA LYS A 183 -12.63 -26.57 -21.06
C LYS A 183 -11.61 -26.57 -22.19
N ALA A 184 -11.88 -25.85 -23.28
CA ALA A 184 -10.96 -25.79 -24.41
C ALA A 184 -9.58 -25.24 -23.99
N ILE A 185 -9.53 -24.17 -23.20
CA ILE A 185 -8.26 -23.59 -22.74
C ILE A 185 -7.54 -24.50 -21.72
N LEU A 186 -8.28 -25.19 -20.86
CA LEU A 186 -7.69 -26.14 -19.90
C LEU A 186 -7.10 -27.36 -20.62
N ASN A 187 -7.76 -27.90 -21.65
CA ASN A 187 -7.23 -29.02 -22.46
C ASN A 187 -5.92 -28.60 -23.16
N GLU A 188 -5.87 -27.42 -23.77
CA GLU A 188 -4.65 -26.91 -24.41
C GLU A 188 -3.50 -26.72 -23.39
N LEU A 189 -3.80 -26.29 -22.15
CA LEU A 189 -2.83 -26.16 -21.08
C LEU A 189 -2.33 -27.51 -20.55
N GLU A 190 -3.19 -28.51 -20.47
CA GLU A 190 -2.83 -29.85 -20.02
C GLU A 190 -1.79 -30.48 -20.97
N GLU A 191 -1.96 -30.31 -22.28
CA GLU A 191 -0.99 -30.75 -23.29
C GLU A 191 0.30 -29.92 -23.25
N TYR A 192 0.21 -28.62 -22.90
CA TYR A 192 1.34 -27.70 -22.94
C TYR A 192 2.28 -27.88 -21.74
N ASN A 193 1.77 -27.83 -20.50
CA ASN A 193 2.58 -27.93 -19.29
C ASN A 193 1.75 -28.23 -18.04
N THR A 194 2.05 -29.34 -17.39
CA THR A 194 1.30 -29.86 -16.23
C THR A 194 1.26 -28.87 -15.05
N ASN A 195 2.36 -28.19 -14.73
CA ASN A 195 2.37 -27.22 -13.62
C ASN A 195 1.52 -25.99 -13.92
N LEU A 196 1.57 -25.49 -15.16
CA LEU A 196 0.75 -24.36 -15.57
C LEU A 196 -0.74 -24.75 -15.60
N TYR A 197 -1.06 -25.93 -16.12
CA TYR A 197 -2.39 -26.48 -16.09
C TYR A 197 -2.94 -26.57 -14.67
N LEU A 198 -2.21 -27.20 -13.74
CA LEU A 198 -2.63 -27.33 -12.35
C LEU A 198 -2.80 -25.96 -11.68
N CYS A 199 -1.91 -25.01 -11.93
CA CYS A 199 -2.04 -23.63 -11.44
C CYS A 199 -3.33 -22.97 -11.95
N CYS A 200 -3.65 -23.11 -13.24
CA CYS A 200 -4.86 -22.56 -13.85
C CYS A 200 -6.12 -23.26 -13.33
N LEU A 201 -6.08 -24.58 -13.17
CA LEU A 201 -7.17 -25.37 -12.63
C LEU A 201 -7.53 -24.97 -11.19
N ILE A 202 -6.53 -24.84 -10.31
CA ILE A 202 -6.71 -24.37 -8.93
C ILE A 202 -7.15 -22.88 -8.92
N THR A 203 -6.63 -22.04 -9.82
CA THR A 203 -7.06 -20.65 -9.95
C THR A 203 -8.55 -20.55 -10.30
N TYR A 204 -9.05 -21.41 -11.17
CA TYR A 204 -10.45 -21.48 -11.57
C TYR A 204 -11.34 -22.05 -10.47
N GLY A 205 -11.02 -23.23 -9.97
CA GLY A 205 -11.91 -23.99 -9.08
C GLY A 205 -11.86 -23.55 -7.62
N CYS A 206 -10.68 -23.15 -7.12
CA CYS A 206 -10.50 -22.69 -5.74
C CYS A 206 -10.46 -21.16 -5.63
N LEU A 207 -10.52 -20.42 -6.73
CA LEU A 207 -10.43 -18.97 -6.75
C LEU A 207 -9.20 -18.41 -6.00
N LEU A 208 -8.08 -19.14 -6.00
CA LEU A 208 -6.80 -18.72 -5.47
C LEU A 208 -6.06 -17.80 -6.46
N ARG A 209 -5.16 -16.96 -5.95
CA ARG A 209 -4.32 -16.13 -6.81
C ARG A 209 -3.15 -16.94 -7.37
N PRO A 210 -2.92 -16.90 -8.71
CA PRO A 210 -1.98 -17.82 -9.37
C PRO A 210 -0.52 -17.64 -8.98
N HIS A 211 -0.15 -16.48 -8.44
CA HIS A 211 1.26 -16.21 -8.13
C HIS A 211 1.63 -16.72 -6.73
N ARG A 212 1.43 -15.90 -5.68
CA ARG A 212 1.91 -16.28 -4.36
C ARG A 212 1.06 -17.38 -3.71
N GLU A 213 -0.29 -17.23 -3.71
CA GLU A 213 -1.17 -18.17 -2.99
C GLU A 213 -1.02 -19.60 -3.52
N ILE A 214 -1.02 -19.81 -4.84
CA ILE A 214 -0.89 -21.15 -5.45
C ILE A 214 0.56 -21.62 -5.50
N ARG A 215 1.50 -20.75 -5.90
CA ARG A 215 2.90 -21.11 -6.05
C ARG A 215 3.55 -21.63 -4.75
N GLU A 216 3.10 -21.12 -3.61
CA GLU A 216 3.63 -21.47 -2.29
C GLU A 216 2.79 -22.54 -1.56
N LEU A 217 1.80 -23.19 -2.23
CA LEU A 217 1.03 -24.26 -1.62
C LEU A 217 1.93 -25.47 -1.29
N THR A 218 1.74 -25.98 -0.09
CA THR A 218 2.30 -27.25 0.37
C THR A 218 1.19 -28.27 0.58
N TRP A 219 1.54 -29.54 0.66
CA TRP A 219 0.54 -30.59 0.93
C TRP A 219 -0.09 -30.45 2.32
N GLY A 220 0.63 -29.88 3.29
CA GLY A 220 0.11 -29.58 4.63
C GLY A 220 -0.93 -28.44 4.66
N ASP A 221 -1.10 -27.68 3.57
CA ASP A 221 -2.19 -26.72 3.44
C ASP A 221 -3.54 -27.41 3.16
N PHE A 222 -3.53 -28.63 2.68
CA PHE A 222 -4.74 -29.38 2.40
C PHE A 222 -5.21 -30.14 3.65
N SER A 223 -6.52 -30.27 3.80
CA SER A 223 -7.11 -31.17 4.77
C SER A 223 -6.73 -32.64 4.48
N ASN A 224 -6.87 -33.53 5.47
CA ASN A 224 -6.49 -34.94 5.30
C ASN A 224 -7.24 -35.62 4.15
N ASP A 225 -8.49 -35.24 3.93
CA ASP A 225 -9.37 -35.71 2.86
C ASP A 225 -9.23 -34.91 1.55
N MET A 226 -8.30 -33.98 1.48
CA MET A 226 -8.03 -33.10 0.34
C MET A 226 -9.20 -32.19 -0.07
N THR A 227 -10.29 -32.14 0.69
CA THR A 227 -11.48 -31.36 0.35
C THR A 227 -11.38 -29.86 0.63
N GLN A 228 -10.36 -29.43 1.38
CA GLN A 228 -10.18 -28.05 1.77
C GLN A 228 -8.70 -27.62 1.70
N ILE A 229 -8.48 -26.33 1.40
CA ILE A 229 -7.18 -25.66 1.51
C ILE A 229 -7.25 -24.61 2.61
N ASN A 230 -6.35 -24.70 3.59
CA ASN A 230 -6.20 -23.78 4.70
C ASN A 230 -5.10 -22.75 4.38
N LEU A 231 -5.48 -21.57 3.91
CA LEU A 231 -4.54 -20.51 3.59
C LEU A 231 -4.25 -19.62 4.79
N SER A 232 -2.98 -19.58 5.19
CA SER A 232 -2.50 -18.63 6.19
C SER A 232 -2.65 -17.18 5.71
N GLY A 233 -3.00 -16.27 6.63
CA GLY A 233 -3.06 -14.83 6.37
C GLY A 233 -1.74 -14.25 5.87
N GLU A 234 -0.60 -14.78 6.32
CA GLU A 234 0.73 -14.32 5.90
C GLU A 234 1.00 -14.49 4.40
N ARG A 235 0.40 -15.52 3.79
CA ARG A 235 0.57 -15.83 2.36
C ARG A 235 -0.43 -15.13 1.44
N ASN A 236 -1.44 -14.48 1.99
CA ASN A 236 -2.44 -13.78 1.17
C ASN A 236 -2.43 -12.26 1.39
N LYS A 237 -2.94 -11.53 0.40
CA LYS A 237 -2.94 -10.05 0.41
C LYS A 237 -3.83 -9.44 1.50
N SER A 238 -4.83 -10.18 1.98
CA SER A 238 -5.79 -9.67 2.97
C SER A 238 -5.31 -9.79 4.42
N GLY A 239 -4.24 -10.56 4.67
CA GLY A 239 -3.73 -10.83 6.02
C GLY A 239 -4.65 -11.70 6.88
N LYS A 240 -5.72 -12.30 6.32
CA LYS A 240 -6.69 -13.12 7.05
C LYS A 240 -6.59 -14.58 6.64
N ASN A 241 -6.67 -15.48 7.62
CA ASN A 241 -6.78 -16.91 7.32
C ASN A 241 -8.06 -17.19 6.52
N ARG A 242 -7.99 -18.13 5.59
CA ARG A 242 -9.09 -18.50 4.71
C ARG A 242 -9.11 -20.00 4.48
N ILE A 243 -10.28 -20.61 4.62
CA ILE A 243 -10.55 -21.99 4.24
C ILE A 243 -11.25 -21.96 2.88
N VAL A 244 -10.74 -22.73 1.93
CA VAL A 244 -11.25 -22.78 0.56
C VAL A 244 -11.59 -24.22 0.20
N PRO A 245 -12.84 -24.52 -0.20
CA PRO A 245 -13.20 -25.86 -0.66
C PRO A 245 -12.48 -26.20 -1.97
N VAL A 246 -12.09 -27.47 -2.11
CA VAL A 246 -11.44 -28.02 -3.30
C VAL A 246 -12.45 -28.86 -4.06
N PRO A 247 -12.85 -28.48 -5.28
CA PRO A 247 -13.73 -29.28 -6.12
C PRO A 247 -13.13 -30.64 -6.51
N GLN A 248 -13.97 -31.64 -6.67
CA GLN A 248 -13.57 -33.03 -6.99
C GLN A 248 -12.66 -33.13 -8.23
N PHE A 249 -12.95 -32.36 -9.29
CA PHE A 249 -12.15 -32.38 -10.52
C PHE A 249 -10.70 -31.87 -10.32
N ILE A 250 -10.41 -31.18 -9.21
CA ILE A 250 -9.04 -30.81 -8.81
C ILE A 250 -8.44 -31.96 -7.98
N ILE A 251 -9.19 -32.49 -7.02
CA ILE A 251 -8.73 -33.62 -6.17
C ILE A 251 -8.26 -34.77 -7.03
N ASP A 252 -9.00 -35.12 -8.08
CA ASP A 252 -8.69 -36.22 -9.02
C ASP A 252 -7.36 -36.02 -9.78
N ARG A 253 -6.79 -34.81 -9.75
CA ARG A 253 -5.52 -34.47 -10.41
C ARG A 253 -4.37 -34.30 -9.42
N LEU A 254 -4.61 -34.45 -8.12
CA LEU A 254 -3.62 -34.31 -7.08
C LEU A 254 -3.17 -35.64 -6.54
N VAL A 255 -1.87 -35.80 -6.36
CA VAL A 255 -1.27 -36.94 -5.66
C VAL A 255 -0.56 -36.37 -4.43
N LYS A 256 -1.12 -36.67 -3.24
CA LYS A 256 -0.62 -36.11 -1.97
C LYS A 256 0.82 -36.61 -1.72
N GLY A 257 1.72 -35.66 -1.54
CA GLY A 257 3.10 -35.83 -1.10
C GLY A 257 3.27 -35.60 0.39
N ARG A 258 4.50 -35.32 0.82
CA ARG A 258 4.82 -34.97 2.22
C ARG A 258 4.27 -33.58 2.55
N ASP A 259 3.72 -33.41 3.75
CA ASP A 259 3.03 -32.19 4.16
C ASP A 259 3.88 -30.91 3.98
N GLU A 260 5.19 -30.98 4.26
CA GLU A 260 6.11 -29.84 4.12
C GLU A 260 6.53 -29.54 2.67
N HIS A 261 6.23 -30.43 1.72
CA HIS A 261 6.62 -30.27 0.32
C HIS A 261 5.62 -29.40 -0.46
N ASN A 262 6.16 -28.58 -1.34
CA ASN A 262 5.39 -27.80 -2.29
C ASN A 262 4.76 -28.70 -3.36
N ILE A 263 3.51 -28.46 -3.72
CA ILE A 263 2.73 -29.29 -4.63
C ILE A 263 3.26 -29.35 -6.08
N PHE A 264 4.13 -28.42 -6.46
CA PHE A 264 4.71 -28.35 -7.82
C PHE A 264 6.13 -28.89 -7.91
N THR A 265 6.88 -28.85 -6.81
CA THR A 265 8.32 -29.19 -6.83
C THR A 265 8.65 -30.48 -6.10
N ASP A 266 7.68 -31.02 -5.36
CA ASP A 266 7.87 -32.13 -4.42
C ASP A 266 9.10 -31.91 -3.50
N SER A 267 9.33 -30.67 -3.11
CA SER A 267 10.39 -30.25 -2.20
C SER A 267 9.92 -29.09 -1.33
N ILE A 268 10.68 -28.76 -0.28
CA ILE A 268 10.37 -27.62 0.61
C ILE A 268 10.42 -26.28 -0.15
N LYS A 269 11.26 -26.18 -1.18
CA LYS A 269 11.48 -24.92 -1.90
C LYS A 269 10.43 -24.74 -3.02
N PRO A 270 9.61 -23.66 -2.98
CA PRO A 270 8.65 -23.39 -4.03
C PRO A 270 9.33 -22.94 -5.34
N LEU A 271 8.58 -22.98 -6.44
CA LEU A 271 8.98 -22.39 -7.73
C LEU A 271 9.33 -20.92 -7.58
N ASN A 272 10.17 -20.36 -8.47
CA ASN A 272 10.52 -18.95 -8.43
C ASN A 272 9.31 -18.02 -8.68
N GLU A 273 9.40 -16.76 -8.21
CA GLU A 273 8.27 -15.82 -8.25
C GLU A 273 7.72 -15.54 -9.65
N CYS A 274 8.55 -15.62 -10.67
CA CYS A 274 8.17 -15.36 -12.06
C CYS A 274 7.77 -16.60 -12.84
N TYR A 275 7.82 -17.80 -12.24
CA TYR A 275 7.64 -19.07 -12.96
C TYR A 275 6.35 -19.11 -13.79
N PHE A 276 5.20 -18.96 -13.15
CA PHE A 276 3.91 -18.99 -13.85
C PHE A 276 3.72 -17.81 -14.80
N LYS A 277 4.25 -16.65 -14.46
CA LYS A 277 4.21 -15.47 -15.35
C LYS A 277 4.99 -15.73 -16.64
N THR A 278 6.17 -16.33 -16.53
CA THR A 278 7.03 -16.66 -17.69
C THR A 278 6.40 -17.75 -18.55
N LEU A 279 5.90 -18.82 -17.92
CA LEU A 279 5.22 -19.90 -18.66
C LEU A 279 3.96 -19.38 -19.37
N TRP A 280 3.14 -18.57 -18.69
CA TRP A 280 1.97 -17.96 -19.31
C TRP A 280 2.34 -17.09 -20.51
N SER A 281 3.39 -16.30 -20.42
CA SER A 281 3.87 -15.48 -21.53
C SER A 281 4.27 -16.32 -22.74
N ARG A 282 4.93 -17.46 -22.51
CA ARG A 282 5.29 -18.41 -23.56
C ARG A 282 4.06 -19.14 -24.12
N PHE A 283 3.16 -19.58 -23.27
CA PHE A 283 1.90 -20.20 -23.68
C PHE A 283 1.08 -19.28 -24.58
N LYS A 284 1.01 -17.98 -24.25
CA LYS A 284 0.30 -16.98 -25.08
C LYS A 284 0.79 -16.92 -26.52
N SER A 285 2.06 -17.19 -26.78
CA SER A 285 2.62 -17.14 -28.14
C SER A 285 2.30 -18.35 -28.99
N VAL A 286 1.83 -19.45 -28.38
CA VAL A 286 1.55 -20.71 -29.07
C VAL A 286 0.09 -21.15 -29.01
N SER A 287 -0.69 -20.61 -28.07
CA SER A 287 -2.09 -20.96 -27.87
C SER A 287 -2.95 -20.54 -29.06
N LYS A 288 -3.84 -21.46 -29.49
CA LYS A 288 -4.81 -21.25 -30.57
C LYS A 288 -6.18 -20.77 -30.05
N VAL A 289 -6.44 -20.96 -28.76
CA VAL A 289 -7.73 -20.71 -28.11
C VAL A 289 -7.75 -19.37 -27.36
N LEU A 290 -6.57 -18.91 -26.92
CA LEU A 290 -6.44 -17.71 -26.08
C LEU A 290 -6.80 -16.45 -26.85
N GLN A 291 -7.65 -15.61 -26.26
CA GLN A 291 -8.05 -14.31 -26.81
C GLN A 291 -7.24 -13.16 -26.20
N GLU A 292 -7.27 -12.00 -26.86
CA GLU A 292 -6.68 -10.78 -26.34
C GLU A 292 -7.30 -10.38 -24.99
N ASP A 293 -6.47 -9.82 -24.09
CA ASP A 293 -6.82 -9.44 -22.72
C ASP A 293 -7.16 -10.61 -21.76
N GLN A 294 -7.01 -11.87 -22.20
CA GLN A 294 -7.06 -13.01 -21.31
C GLN A 294 -5.70 -13.26 -20.65
N THR A 295 -5.73 -13.52 -19.35
CA THR A 295 -4.55 -13.66 -18.48
C THR A 295 -4.75 -14.83 -17.50
N LEU A 296 -3.72 -15.18 -16.73
CA LEU A 296 -3.87 -16.11 -15.61
C LEU A 296 -5.02 -15.74 -14.66
N TYR A 297 -5.24 -14.44 -14.42
CA TYR A 297 -6.37 -13.99 -13.59
C TYR A 297 -7.73 -14.18 -14.25
N SER A 298 -7.79 -14.40 -15.55
CA SER A 298 -9.05 -14.75 -16.25
C SER A 298 -9.65 -16.05 -15.77
N PHE A 299 -8.83 -17.03 -15.32
CA PHE A 299 -9.33 -18.25 -14.67
C PHE A 299 -10.07 -17.93 -13.37
N ARG A 300 -9.48 -17.09 -12.52
CA ARG A 300 -10.14 -16.65 -11.29
C ARG A 300 -11.40 -15.82 -11.59
N HIS A 301 -11.39 -15.04 -12.65
CA HIS A 301 -12.55 -14.27 -13.09
C HIS A 301 -13.69 -15.18 -13.57
N SER A 302 -13.37 -16.16 -14.43
CA SER A 302 -14.35 -17.15 -14.91
C SER A 302 -14.93 -17.98 -13.78
N GLY A 303 -14.08 -18.45 -12.85
CA GLY A 303 -14.54 -19.19 -11.66
C GLY A 303 -15.42 -18.36 -10.74
N ALA A 304 -15.12 -17.06 -10.56
CA ALA A 304 -15.97 -16.16 -9.78
C ALA A 304 -17.35 -15.97 -10.39
N ILE A 305 -17.42 -15.83 -11.72
CA ILE A 305 -18.67 -15.75 -12.47
C ILE A 305 -19.46 -17.07 -12.30
N ASP A 306 -18.81 -18.21 -12.43
CA ASP A 306 -19.45 -19.53 -12.28
C ASP A 306 -20.04 -19.73 -10.87
N VAL A 307 -19.26 -19.44 -9.82
CA VAL A 307 -19.74 -19.49 -8.42
C VAL A 307 -20.94 -18.57 -8.22
N TYR A 308 -20.88 -17.33 -8.71
CA TYR A 308 -22.01 -16.41 -8.58
C TYR A 308 -23.23 -16.85 -9.37
N SER A 309 -23.02 -17.35 -10.60
CA SER A 309 -24.13 -17.85 -11.45
C SER A 309 -24.89 -19.00 -10.82
N ARG A 310 -24.21 -19.87 -10.07
CA ARG A 310 -24.80 -21.02 -9.37
C ARG A 310 -25.43 -20.63 -8.02
N THR A 311 -24.79 -19.74 -7.27
CA THR A 311 -25.22 -19.43 -5.89
C THR A 311 -26.12 -18.22 -5.80
N LYS A 312 -26.01 -17.28 -6.75
CA LYS A 312 -26.63 -15.95 -6.73
C LYS A 312 -26.35 -15.15 -5.45
N ASP A 313 -25.28 -15.52 -4.73
CA ASP A 313 -24.93 -14.96 -3.41
C ASP A 313 -23.56 -14.26 -3.45
N LEU A 314 -23.59 -12.95 -3.34
CA LEU A 314 -22.40 -12.11 -3.30
C LEU A 314 -21.55 -12.29 -2.02
N ASN A 315 -22.16 -12.63 -0.90
CA ASN A 315 -21.43 -12.84 0.36
C ASN A 315 -20.61 -14.14 0.28
N LYS A 316 -21.18 -15.21 -0.30
CA LYS A 316 -20.43 -16.45 -0.57
C LYS A 316 -19.28 -16.19 -1.50
N LEU A 317 -19.50 -15.44 -2.59
CA LEU A 317 -18.42 -15.06 -3.50
C LEU A 317 -17.34 -14.24 -2.81
N GLN A 318 -17.71 -13.24 -2.00
CA GLN A 318 -16.76 -12.44 -1.23
C GLN A 318 -15.90 -13.31 -0.30
N THR A 319 -16.52 -14.23 0.41
CA THR A 319 -15.88 -15.14 1.36
C THR A 319 -14.88 -16.05 0.66
N VAL A 320 -15.29 -16.74 -0.39
CA VAL A 320 -14.41 -17.67 -1.16
C VAL A 320 -13.23 -16.92 -1.79
N MET A 321 -13.49 -15.73 -2.33
CA MET A 321 -12.41 -14.92 -2.92
C MET A 321 -11.51 -14.23 -1.89
N GLY A 322 -11.91 -14.15 -0.62
CA GLY A 322 -11.20 -13.44 0.45
C GLY A 322 -11.10 -11.94 0.19
N HIS A 323 -12.18 -11.32 -0.26
CA HIS A 323 -12.25 -9.88 -0.48
C HIS A 323 -12.65 -9.13 0.78
N SER A 324 -12.06 -7.95 1.01
CA SER A 324 -12.36 -7.10 2.15
C SER A 324 -13.70 -6.37 2.05
N SER A 325 -14.29 -6.26 0.84
CA SER A 325 -15.59 -5.62 0.61
C SER A 325 -16.32 -6.23 -0.59
N LEU A 326 -17.67 -6.15 -0.57
CA LEU A 326 -18.53 -6.58 -1.67
C LEU A 326 -18.22 -5.85 -2.99
N ASN A 327 -17.87 -4.57 -2.93
CA ASN A 327 -17.51 -3.78 -4.12
C ASN A 327 -16.35 -4.39 -4.93
N VAL A 328 -15.38 -5.02 -4.24
CA VAL A 328 -14.29 -5.74 -4.92
C VAL A 328 -14.83 -6.97 -5.63
N SER A 329 -15.76 -7.72 -5.03
CA SER A 329 -16.40 -8.90 -5.66
C SER A 329 -17.24 -8.52 -6.86
N LEU A 330 -18.01 -7.41 -6.77
CA LEU A 330 -18.78 -6.87 -7.90
C LEU A 330 -17.92 -6.53 -9.12
N THR A 331 -16.65 -6.17 -8.92
CA THR A 331 -15.73 -5.90 -10.04
C THR A 331 -15.54 -7.13 -10.93
N TYR A 332 -15.59 -8.34 -10.36
CA TYR A 332 -15.49 -9.59 -11.11
C TYR A 332 -16.76 -9.92 -11.90
N LEU A 333 -17.89 -9.35 -11.52
CA LEU A 333 -19.18 -9.60 -12.17
C LEU A 333 -19.51 -8.59 -13.28
N ARG A 334 -18.67 -7.57 -13.49
CA ARG A 334 -18.87 -6.54 -14.53
C ARG A 334 -18.85 -7.08 -15.97
N GLY A 335 -18.39 -8.31 -16.18
CA GLY A 335 -18.42 -8.99 -17.47
C GLY A 335 -19.67 -9.84 -17.69
N LEU A 336 -20.57 -9.95 -16.71
CA LEU A 336 -21.86 -10.59 -16.91
C LEU A 336 -22.72 -9.70 -17.81
N GLU A 337 -23.40 -10.30 -18.78
CA GLU A 337 -24.42 -9.62 -19.54
C GLU A 337 -25.49 -9.06 -18.59
N VAL A 338 -25.98 -7.88 -18.89
CA VAL A 338 -27.09 -7.27 -18.15
C VAL A 338 -28.24 -8.26 -18.18
N THR A 339 -28.58 -8.82 -17.02
CA THR A 339 -29.73 -9.73 -16.88
C THR A 339 -30.96 -8.97 -17.34
N ARG A 340 -31.61 -9.43 -18.40
CA ARG A 340 -32.89 -8.87 -18.80
C ARG A 340 -33.89 -9.23 -17.71
N LEU A 341 -34.40 -8.24 -17.02
CA LEU A 341 -35.47 -8.44 -16.04
C LEU A 341 -36.75 -8.82 -16.79
N SER A 342 -37.46 -9.79 -16.28
CA SER A 342 -38.82 -10.16 -16.68
C SER A 342 -39.84 -9.41 -15.83
N VAL A 343 -41.10 -9.45 -16.25
CA VAL A 343 -42.21 -8.85 -15.45
C VAL A 343 -42.31 -9.51 -14.07
N SER A 344 -41.97 -10.80 -13.97
CA SER A 344 -41.93 -11.55 -12.69
C SER A 344 -40.85 -11.11 -11.72
N ASP A 345 -39.85 -10.38 -12.19
CA ASP A 345 -38.76 -9.83 -11.34
C ASP A 345 -39.16 -8.47 -10.75
N MET A 346 -40.30 -7.91 -11.17
CA MET A 346 -40.77 -6.61 -10.73
C MET A 346 -41.72 -6.78 -9.55
N PRO A 347 -41.91 -5.74 -8.68
CA PRO A 347 -42.89 -5.78 -7.58
C PRO A 347 -44.30 -6.09 -8.08
N SER A 348 -44.98 -7.00 -7.41
CA SER A 348 -46.43 -7.27 -7.63
C SER A 348 -47.25 -6.66 -6.52
N LEU A 349 -48.45 -6.12 -6.87
CA LEU A 349 -49.44 -5.66 -5.91
C LEU A 349 -50.45 -6.76 -5.64
#